data_0462d3aac85be660feb7e124e6faa903
#
_entry.id   0462d3aac85be660feb7e124e6faa903
#
_cell.length_a   1.000
_cell.length_b   1.000
_cell.length_c   1.000
_cell.angle_alpha   90.00
_cell.angle_beta   90.00
_cell.angle_gamma   90.00
#
_symmetry.space_group_name_H-M   'P 1'
#
loop_
_entity.id
_entity.type
_entity.pdbx_description
1 polymer ?
#
loop_
_entity_poly.entity_id
_entity_poly.type
_entity_poly.pdbx_seq_one_letter_code
_entity_poly.pdbx_strand_id
1 'polypeptide(L)'
;MATALTQTIPVRLTASIDQRAEQLKTQDKRESTYKEAFAQSAATTNYDGELKGSTKHPPAAYPQYLPYWDNVTYPPLEPFEAVEHGKDADPTFPNLLAGAHVSDLTANIGAEVQGVQISQLNNAGKDELALFVAKKKVVAFRNQDLADLPIQQALDFAEYYGPSHIHQASGAPKVR
;
A
#
# COMPACT_ATOMS: atom_id res chain seq x y z
N MET A 1 32.86 -48.04 -18.99
CA MET A 1 31.51 -48.38 -18.52
C MET A 1 31.03 -47.23 -17.66
N ALA A 2 30.11 -46.43 -18.18
CA ALA A 2 29.54 -45.27 -17.47
C ALA A 2 28.21 -45.70 -16.85
N THR A 3 28.16 -45.69 -15.52
CA THR A 3 26.97 -46.03 -14.74
C THR A 3 26.07 -44.79 -14.68
N ALA A 4 24.90 -44.84 -15.31
CA ALA A 4 23.88 -43.80 -15.26
C ALA A 4 23.27 -43.80 -13.84
N LEU A 5 23.43 -42.68 -13.11
CA LEU A 5 22.73 -42.41 -11.87
C LEU A 5 21.31 -41.95 -12.22
N THR A 6 20.35 -42.84 -12.04
CA THR A 6 18.92 -42.50 -12.10
C THR A 6 18.56 -41.73 -10.81
N GLN A 7 18.45 -40.40 -10.90
CA GLN A 7 17.94 -39.61 -9.78
C GLN A 7 16.44 -39.85 -9.65
N THR A 8 16.03 -40.55 -8.64
CA THR A 8 14.63 -40.66 -8.21
C THR A 8 14.22 -39.36 -7.56
N ILE A 9 13.31 -38.59 -8.20
CA ILE A 9 12.70 -37.38 -7.65
C ILE A 9 11.85 -37.81 -6.45
N PRO A 10 12.10 -37.25 -5.23
CA PRO A 10 11.38 -37.70 -4.04
C PRO A 10 9.90 -37.35 -4.10
N VAL A 11 9.05 -38.29 -3.71
CA VAL A 11 7.56 -38.23 -3.64
C VAL A 11 7.00 -37.01 -2.87
N ARG A 12 7.84 -36.27 -2.17
CA ARG A 12 7.43 -35.01 -1.46
C ARG A 12 7.05 -33.84 -2.36
N LEU A 13 7.45 -33.83 -3.64
CA LEU A 13 7.11 -32.73 -4.56
C LEU A 13 5.67 -32.82 -5.09
N THR A 14 5.12 -34.02 -5.26
CA THR A 14 3.76 -34.22 -5.77
C THR A 14 2.70 -33.82 -4.74
N ALA A 15 2.89 -34.14 -3.46
CA ALA A 15 1.99 -33.73 -2.38
C ALA A 15 1.91 -32.19 -2.23
N SER A 16 2.99 -31.46 -2.54
CA SER A 16 2.99 -29.98 -2.47
C SER A 16 2.24 -29.34 -3.63
N ILE A 17 2.20 -29.97 -4.80
CA ILE A 17 1.49 -29.49 -6.00
C ILE A 17 -0.02 -29.64 -5.81
N ASP A 18 -0.47 -30.78 -5.28
CA ASP A 18 -1.88 -31.04 -5.02
C ASP A 18 -2.44 -30.13 -3.92
N GLN A 19 -1.66 -29.90 -2.84
CA GLN A 19 -2.01 -28.95 -1.79
C GLN A 19 -2.11 -27.50 -2.31
N ARG A 20 -1.21 -27.11 -3.22
CA ARG A 20 -1.22 -25.79 -3.81
C ARG A 20 -2.38 -25.61 -4.80
N ALA A 21 -2.73 -26.65 -5.57
CA ALA A 21 -3.92 -26.65 -6.44
C ALA A 21 -5.22 -26.55 -5.64
N GLU A 22 -5.31 -27.21 -4.48
CA GLU A 22 -6.48 -27.13 -3.60
C GLU A 22 -6.58 -25.76 -2.91
N GLN A 23 -5.44 -25.16 -2.52
CA GLN A 23 -5.39 -23.79 -1.99
C GLN A 23 -5.84 -22.76 -3.03
N LEU A 24 -5.44 -22.89 -4.30
CA LEU A 24 -5.87 -22.02 -5.39
C LEU A 24 -7.38 -22.11 -5.63
N LYS A 25 -7.95 -23.32 -5.65
CA LYS A 25 -9.41 -23.51 -5.76
C LYS A 25 -10.18 -22.87 -4.59
N THR A 26 -9.62 -22.94 -3.39
CA THR A 26 -10.20 -22.33 -2.19
C THR A 26 -10.11 -20.82 -2.25
N GLN A 27 -9.03 -20.28 -2.82
CA GLN A 27 -8.83 -18.85 -3.02
C GLN A 27 -9.78 -18.29 -4.08
N ASP A 28 -9.95 -18.95 -5.22
CA ASP A 28 -10.91 -18.59 -6.27
C ASP A 28 -12.34 -18.58 -5.75
N LYS A 29 -12.70 -19.56 -4.91
CA LYS A 29 -14.04 -19.62 -4.29
C LYS A 29 -14.26 -18.47 -3.29
N ARG A 30 -13.25 -18.10 -2.52
CA ARG A 30 -13.32 -16.94 -1.61
C ARG A 30 -13.44 -15.64 -2.40
N GLU A 31 -12.71 -15.49 -3.48
CA GLU A 31 -12.74 -14.31 -4.33
C GLU A 31 -14.10 -14.13 -5.01
N SER A 32 -14.72 -15.22 -5.49
CA SER A 32 -16.09 -15.23 -6.02
C SER A 32 -17.11 -14.80 -4.95
N THR A 33 -17.01 -15.35 -3.73
CA THR A 33 -17.90 -14.99 -2.62
C THR A 33 -17.71 -13.53 -2.19
N TYR A 34 -16.49 -13.01 -2.23
CA TYR A 34 -16.19 -11.62 -1.96
C TYR A 34 -16.78 -10.68 -3.01
N LYS A 35 -16.67 -11.03 -4.30
CA LYS A 35 -17.25 -10.26 -5.41
C LYS A 35 -18.79 -10.21 -5.32
N GLU A 36 -19.43 -11.31 -4.97
CA GLU A 36 -20.88 -11.37 -4.78
C GLU A 36 -21.34 -10.54 -3.57
N ALA A 37 -20.67 -10.67 -2.43
CA ALA A 37 -20.97 -9.89 -1.24
C ALA A 37 -20.75 -8.39 -1.48
N PHE A 38 -19.71 -8.03 -2.25
CA PHE A 38 -19.42 -6.65 -2.59
C PHE A 38 -20.44 -6.06 -3.58
N ALA A 39 -20.86 -6.84 -4.58
CA ALA A 39 -21.92 -6.46 -5.51
C ALA A 39 -23.26 -6.23 -4.81
N GLN A 40 -23.60 -7.07 -3.81
CA GLN A 40 -24.79 -6.89 -2.99
C GLN A 40 -24.67 -5.64 -2.09
N SER A 41 -23.52 -5.38 -1.51
CA SER A 41 -23.25 -4.18 -0.73
C SER A 41 -23.32 -2.90 -1.57
N ALA A 42 -22.78 -2.91 -2.78
CA ALA A 42 -22.83 -1.79 -3.71
C ALA A 42 -24.24 -1.49 -4.21
N ALA A 43 -25.08 -2.52 -4.38
CA ALA A 43 -26.47 -2.36 -4.80
C ALA A 43 -27.37 -1.75 -3.71
N THR A 44 -26.94 -1.78 -2.44
CA THR A 44 -27.67 -1.20 -1.30
C THR A 44 -27.21 0.20 -0.91
N THR A 45 -26.14 0.71 -1.51
CA THR A 45 -25.57 2.01 -1.19
C THR A 45 -25.77 2.97 -2.36
N ASN A 46 -26.64 3.97 -2.18
CA ASN A 46 -26.66 5.10 -3.11
C ASN A 46 -25.48 6.01 -2.77
N TYR A 47 -24.50 6.07 -3.65
CA TYR A 47 -23.28 6.88 -3.47
C TYR A 47 -23.45 8.38 -3.74
N ASP A 48 -24.65 8.93 -3.53
CA ASP A 48 -24.85 10.37 -3.42
C ASP A 48 -24.52 10.90 -2.01
N GLY A 49 -23.78 10.14 -1.22
CA GLY A 49 -23.35 10.50 0.13
C GLY A 49 -24.34 10.14 1.24
N GLU A 50 -25.48 9.56 0.90
CA GLU A 50 -26.44 9.06 1.90
C GLU A 50 -26.49 7.55 1.92
N LEU A 51 -26.09 6.97 3.05
CA LEU A 51 -26.38 5.57 3.36
C LEU A 51 -27.88 5.42 3.60
N LYS A 52 -28.59 4.65 2.76
CA LYS A 52 -30.00 4.33 2.98
C LYS A 52 -30.18 3.66 4.34
N GLY A 53 -30.83 4.33 5.27
CA GLY A 53 -31.12 3.81 6.60
C GLY A 53 -30.09 4.12 7.68
N SER A 54 -29.09 4.94 7.39
CA SER A 54 -28.07 5.32 8.36
C SER A 54 -28.53 6.48 9.26
N THR A 55 -28.31 6.33 10.54
CA THR A 55 -28.23 7.42 11.51
C THR A 55 -27.27 8.49 11.00
N LYS A 56 -27.65 9.75 11.11
CA LYS A 56 -26.88 10.92 10.66
C LYS A 56 -25.42 10.80 11.11
N HIS A 57 -24.56 10.46 10.18
CA HIS A 57 -23.11 10.59 10.41
C HIS A 57 -22.73 12.06 10.25
N PRO A 58 -21.81 12.58 11.06
CA PRO A 58 -21.25 13.90 10.83
C PRO A 58 -20.60 13.95 9.44
N PRO A 59 -20.62 15.12 8.77
CA PRO A 59 -19.96 15.27 7.48
C PRO A 59 -18.48 14.88 7.61
N ALA A 60 -17.94 14.24 6.57
CA ALA A 60 -16.53 13.85 6.54
C ALA A 60 -15.64 15.10 6.63
N ALA A 61 -14.60 15.07 7.45
CA ALA A 61 -13.65 16.17 7.55
C ALA A 61 -12.91 16.42 6.22
N TYR A 62 -12.73 15.38 5.42
CA TYR A 62 -12.06 15.43 4.12
C TYR A 62 -12.94 14.76 3.05
N PRO A 63 -14.02 15.44 2.58
CA PRO A 63 -14.96 14.85 1.63
C PRO A 63 -14.31 14.49 0.28
N GLN A 64 -13.21 15.15 -0.10
CA GLN A 64 -12.45 14.85 -1.32
C GLN A 64 -11.81 13.45 -1.30
N TYR A 65 -11.63 12.83 -0.14
CA TYR A 65 -11.07 11.49 0.00
C TYR A 65 -12.14 10.39 0.12
N LEU A 66 -13.43 10.75 0.05
CA LEU A 66 -14.49 9.76 0.07
C LEU A 66 -14.34 8.80 -1.12
N PRO A 67 -14.43 7.49 -0.90
CA PRO A 67 -14.28 6.51 -1.96
C PRO A 67 -15.43 6.63 -2.97
N TYR A 68 -15.09 6.52 -4.23
CA TYR A 68 -16.02 6.46 -5.35
C TYR A 68 -15.69 5.24 -6.20
N TRP A 69 -16.72 4.50 -6.60
CA TRP A 69 -16.59 3.35 -7.50
C TRP A 69 -17.21 3.75 -8.83
N ASP A 70 -16.41 3.75 -9.86
CA ASP A 70 -16.86 3.82 -11.24
C ASP A 70 -16.73 2.42 -11.89
N ASN A 71 -17.38 2.24 -13.02
CA ASN A 71 -17.29 0.97 -13.78
C ASN A 71 -16.02 0.94 -14.66
N VAL A 72 -14.95 1.61 -14.27
CA VAL A 72 -13.70 1.65 -15.03
C VAL A 72 -12.97 0.32 -14.84
N THR A 73 -12.69 -0.34 -15.94
CA THR A 73 -11.79 -1.50 -15.97
C THR A 73 -10.39 -0.99 -16.24
N TYR A 74 -9.49 -1.26 -15.31
CA TYR A 74 -8.08 -0.90 -15.48
C TYR A 74 -7.36 -1.97 -16.28
N PRO A 75 -6.45 -1.59 -17.20
CA PRO A 75 -5.61 -2.54 -17.90
C PRO A 75 -4.69 -3.28 -16.93
N PRO A 76 -4.16 -4.46 -17.28
CA PRO A 76 -3.11 -5.11 -16.51
C PRO A 76 -1.94 -4.15 -16.28
N LEU A 77 -1.33 -4.22 -15.09
CA LEU A 77 -0.14 -3.43 -14.81
C LEU A 77 1.03 -3.98 -15.63
N GLU A 78 1.75 -3.08 -16.30
CA GLU A 78 2.98 -3.42 -16.99
C GLU A 78 4.10 -3.72 -15.99
N PRO A 79 4.98 -4.67 -16.28
CA PRO A 79 6.16 -4.90 -15.48
C PRO A 79 7.01 -3.63 -15.38
N PHE A 80 7.51 -3.31 -14.19
CA PHE A 80 8.39 -2.19 -13.95
C PHE A 80 9.62 -2.62 -13.14
N GLU A 81 10.72 -1.91 -13.32
CA GLU A 81 11.93 -2.11 -12.53
C GLU A 81 11.81 -1.31 -11.22
N ALA A 82 11.90 -2.02 -10.08
CA ALA A 82 11.86 -1.39 -8.77
C ALA A 82 13.17 -0.66 -8.48
N VAL A 83 13.07 0.61 -8.07
CA VAL A 83 14.21 1.42 -7.63
C VAL A 83 14.34 1.34 -6.12
N GLU A 84 15.51 0.99 -5.62
CA GLU A 84 15.81 0.90 -4.19
C GLU A 84 16.28 2.26 -3.65
N HIS A 85 15.35 3.17 -3.42
CA HIS A 85 15.63 4.58 -3.07
C HIS A 85 16.51 4.77 -1.83
N GLY A 86 16.39 3.91 -0.83
CA GLY A 86 17.18 4.00 0.40
C GLY A 86 18.62 3.49 0.29
N LYS A 87 19.01 2.87 -0.85
CA LYS A 87 20.29 2.16 -0.98
C LYS A 87 21.50 3.08 -0.81
N ASP A 88 21.46 4.23 -1.46
CA ASP A 88 22.57 5.19 -1.50
C ASP A 88 22.29 6.45 -0.66
N ALA A 89 21.23 6.43 0.16
CA ALA A 89 20.84 7.53 1.02
C ALA A 89 21.83 7.75 2.18
N ASP A 90 22.00 9.02 2.58
CA ASP A 90 22.87 9.37 3.70
C ASP A 90 22.34 8.80 5.02
N PRO A 91 23.08 7.92 5.71
CA PRO A 91 22.65 7.30 6.95
C PRO A 91 22.57 8.25 8.16
N THR A 92 23.02 9.50 8.02
CA THR A 92 22.90 10.55 9.03
C THR A 92 21.62 11.39 8.89
N PHE A 93 20.88 11.21 7.79
CA PHE A 93 19.58 11.84 7.50
C PHE A 93 19.56 13.38 7.55
N PRO A 94 20.50 14.08 6.93
CA PRO A 94 20.61 15.54 7.02
C PRO A 94 19.45 16.27 6.33
N ASN A 95 18.79 15.66 5.34
CA ASN A 95 17.66 16.25 4.63
C ASN A 95 16.32 15.86 5.25
N LEU A 96 16.21 14.68 5.85
CA LEU A 96 14.99 14.21 6.48
C LEU A 96 14.84 14.75 7.90
N LEU A 97 15.89 14.69 8.72
CA LEU A 97 15.80 14.91 10.16
C LEU A 97 16.40 16.26 10.61
N ALA A 98 16.70 17.16 9.70
CA ALA A 98 17.19 18.50 10.06
C ALA A 98 16.17 19.24 10.96
N GLY A 99 16.54 19.47 12.21
CA GLY A 99 15.69 20.14 13.19
C GLY A 99 14.50 19.29 13.71
N ALA A 100 14.44 18.02 13.37
CA ALA A 100 13.41 17.11 13.84
C ALA A 100 13.64 16.66 15.28
N HIS A 101 12.55 16.42 16.01
CA HIS A 101 12.58 15.66 17.26
C HIS A 101 12.20 14.20 16.96
N VAL A 102 13.09 13.27 17.29
CA VAL A 102 12.90 11.84 17.07
C VAL A 102 12.88 11.10 18.39
N SER A 103 11.87 10.27 18.61
CA SER A 103 11.79 9.39 19.78
C SER A 103 11.50 7.96 19.34
N ASP A 104 12.24 6.99 19.89
CA ASP A 104 11.98 5.58 19.64
C ASP A 104 10.74 5.12 20.42
N LEU A 105 9.83 4.41 19.75
CA LEU A 105 8.61 3.89 20.38
C LEU A 105 8.90 2.63 21.20
N THR A 106 9.82 1.80 20.70
CA THR A 106 10.32 0.63 21.41
C THR A 106 11.83 0.48 21.17
N ALA A 107 12.48 -0.42 21.91
CA ALA A 107 13.92 -0.67 21.76
C ALA A 107 14.34 -1.14 20.34
N ASN A 108 13.43 -1.79 19.59
CA ASN A 108 13.78 -2.46 18.33
C ASN A 108 12.92 -2.01 17.13
N ILE A 109 11.73 -1.48 17.37
CA ILE A 109 10.76 -1.16 16.31
C ILE A 109 10.03 0.14 16.64
N GLY A 110 9.98 1.00 15.64
CA GLY A 110 9.16 2.20 15.63
C GLY A 110 9.88 3.44 16.10
N ALA A 111 9.64 4.53 15.40
CA ALA A 111 10.03 5.87 15.79
C ALA A 111 8.89 6.86 15.56
N GLU A 112 8.81 7.86 16.42
CA GLU A 112 7.98 9.05 16.23
C GLU A 112 8.86 10.23 15.84
N VAL A 113 8.45 10.96 14.80
CA VAL A 113 9.16 12.14 14.28
C VAL A 113 8.23 13.34 14.32
N GLN A 114 8.73 14.44 14.89
CA GLN A 114 8.02 15.72 14.99
C GLN A 114 8.88 16.82 14.34
N GLY A 115 8.22 17.84 13.77
CA GLY A 115 8.89 18.99 13.17
C GLY A 115 9.28 18.82 11.70
N VAL A 116 8.88 17.72 11.07
CA VAL A 116 9.12 17.48 9.63
C VAL A 116 7.79 17.39 8.90
N GLN A 117 7.70 18.05 7.75
CA GLN A 117 6.63 17.86 6.76
C GLN A 117 7.14 17.00 5.61
N ILE A 118 6.60 15.78 5.48
CA ILE A 118 7.04 14.86 4.42
C ILE A 118 6.69 15.36 3.03
N SER A 119 5.64 16.17 2.90
CA SER A 119 5.23 16.85 1.66
C SER A 119 6.30 17.79 1.09
N GLN A 120 7.20 18.30 1.95
CA GLN A 120 8.22 19.29 1.59
C GLN A 120 9.61 18.68 1.37
N LEU A 121 9.74 17.36 1.47
CA LEU A 121 11.02 16.68 1.26
C LEU A 121 11.45 16.78 -0.20
N ASN A 122 12.71 17.15 -0.40
CA ASN A 122 13.38 16.99 -1.68
C ASN A 122 13.69 15.50 -1.95
N ASN A 123 14.21 15.17 -3.11
CA ASN A 123 14.49 13.78 -3.48
C ASN A 123 15.49 13.11 -2.52
N ALA A 124 16.53 13.82 -2.09
CA ALA A 124 17.48 13.29 -1.10
C ALA A 124 16.79 12.96 0.24
N GLY A 125 15.88 13.83 0.70
CA GLY A 125 15.08 13.59 1.90
C GLY A 125 14.10 12.42 1.75
N LYS A 126 13.56 12.20 0.55
CA LYS A 126 12.73 11.03 0.25
C LYS A 126 13.53 9.73 0.26
N ASP A 127 14.75 9.74 -0.30
CA ASP A 127 15.65 8.59 -0.25
C ASP A 127 16.07 8.28 1.19
N GLU A 128 16.38 9.31 1.99
CA GLU A 128 16.63 9.17 3.42
C GLU A 128 15.43 8.63 4.18
N LEU A 129 14.21 9.04 3.80
CA LEU A 129 12.97 8.50 4.39
C LEU A 129 12.84 7.00 4.14
N ALA A 130 13.12 6.53 2.91
CA ALA A 130 13.10 5.11 2.59
C ALA A 130 14.08 4.32 3.48
N LEU A 131 15.32 4.81 3.62
CA LEU A 131 16.33 4.21 4.49
C LEU A 131 15.92 4.25 5.97
N PHE A 132 15.37 5.37 6.44
CA PHE A 132 14.95 5.55 7.84
C PHE A 132 13.82 4.57 8.20
N VAL A 133 12.80 4.45 7.32
CA VAL A 133 11.72 3.46 7.49
C VAL A 133 12.27 2.03 7.47
N ALA A 134 13.19 1.71 6.57
CA ALA A 134 13.83 0.40 6.53
C ALA A 134 14.55 0.06 7.85
N LYS A 135 15.21 1.04 8.47
CA LYS A 135 15.89 0.87 9.78
C LYS A 135 14.90 0.77 10.95
N LYS A 136 13.90 1.66 11.01
CA LYS A 136 12.95 1.74 12.13
C LYS A 136 11.74 0.84 12.00
N LYS A 137 11.46 0.28 10.81
CA LYS A 137 10.34 -0.60 10.44
C LYS A 137 8.99 0.13 10.41
N VAL A 138 8.70 0.97 11.38
CA VAL A 138 7.51 1.82 11.46
C VAL A 138 7.93 3.23 11.88
N VAL A 139 7.41 4.24 11.20
CA VAL A 139 7.66 5.64 11.55
C VAL A 139 6.34 6.41 11.55
N ALA A 140 6.07 7.11 12.65
CA ALA A 140 4.93 8.00 12.78
C ALA A 140 5.40 9.46 12.68
N PHE A 141 4.98 10.14 11.63
CA PHE A 141 5.19 11.59 11.49
C PHE A 141 3.98 12.34 12.04
N ARG A 142 4.20 13.29 12.97
CA ARG A 142 3.12 14.06 13.59
C ARG A 142 2.84 15.37 12.86
N ASN A 143 1.59 15.83 12.97
CA ASN A 143 1.12 17.14 12.47
C ASN A 143 1.42 17.33 10.97
N GLN A 144 1.11 16.34 10.16
CA GLN A 144 1.34 16.38 8.71
C GLN A 144 0.25 17.17 7.99
N ASP A 145 0.65 17.94 6.99
CA ASP A 145 -0.21 18.72 6.12
C ASP A 145 -0.69 17.96 4.86
N LEU A 146 -0.16 16.75 4.63
CA LEU A 146 -0.40 15.98 3.41
C LEU A 146 -1.90 15.72 3.13
N ALA A 147 -2.71 15.59 4.19
CA ALA A 147 -4.16 15.39 4.06
C ALA A 147 -4.90 16.66 3.60
N ASP A 148 -4.33 17.84 3.83
CA ASP A 148 -4.90 19.13 3.48
C ASP A 148 -4.47 19.62 2.08
N LEU A 149 -3.48 18.95 1.50
CA LEU A 149 -2.97 19.26 0.14
C LEU A 149 -3.89 18.65 -0.94
N PRO A 150 -3.82 19.18 -2.18
CA PRO A 150 -4.46 18.52 -3.32
C PRO A 150 -4.03 17.06 -3.43
N ILE A 151 -4.99 16.17 -3.68
CA ILE A 151 -4.77 14.72 -3.70
C ILE A 151 -3.65 14.30 -4.67
N GLN A 152 -3.48 15.04 -5.76
CA GLN A 152 -2.40 14.78 -6.72
C GLN A 152 -1.01 14.88 -6.08
N GLN A 153 -0.79 15.81 -5.16
CA GLN A 153 0.49 15.93 -4.47
C GLN A 153 0.79 14.73 -3.58
N ALA A 154 -0.24 14.16 -2.95
CA ALA A 154 -0.08 12.92 -2.18
C ALA A 154 0.22 11.71 -3.09
N LEU A 155 -0.42 11.65 -4.26
CA LEU A 155 -0.13 10.62 -5.26
C LEU A 155 1.29 10.77 -5.82
N ASP A 156 1.71 11.98 -6.20
CA ASP A 156 3.06 12.26 -6.71
C ASP A 156 4.14 11.92 -5.68
N PHE A 157 3.85 12.16 -4.39
CA PHE A 157 4.74 11.75 -3.31
C PHE A 157 4.87 10.22 -3.23
N ALA A 158 3.76 9.49 -3.32
CA ALA A 158 3.77 8.03 -3.27
C ALA A 158 4.42 7.41 -4.52
N GLU A 159 4.16 7.97 -5.70
CA GLU A 159 4.71 7.51 -6.98
C GLU A 159 6.22 7.69 -7.09
N TYR A 160 6.81 8.56 -6.26
CA TYR A 160 8.27 8.64 -6.16
C TYR A 160 8.91 7.30 -5.81
N TYR A 161 8.26 6.47 -5.02
CA TYR A 161 8.77 5.16 -4.57
C TYR A 161 8.36 4.00 -5.49
N GLY A 162 7.49 4.25 -6.45
CA GLY A 162 7.05 3.27 -7.43
C GLY A 162 5.65 3.54 -7.94
N PRO A 163 5.24 2.88 -9.02
CA PRO A 163 3.93 3.07 -9.61
C PRO A 163 2.82 2.68 -8.64
N SER A 164 1.74 3.46 -8.66
CA SER A 164 0.57 3.23 -7.82
C SER A 164 -0.07 1.88 -8.11
N HIS A 165 -0.33 1.09 -7.08
CA HIS A 165 -1.07 -0.15 -7.20
C HIS A 165 -2.56 0.12 -7.39
N ILE A 166 -3.12 -0.41 -8.48
CA ILE A 166 -4.56 -0.32 -8.75
C ILE A 166 -5.25 -1.51 -8.09
N HIS A 167 -6.07 -1.23 -7.09
CA HIS A 167 -6.88 -2.25 -6.42
C HIS A 167 -8.32 -2.16 -6.93
N GLN A 168 -8.70 -3.07 -7.82
CA GLN A 168 -10.01 -3.04 -8.50
C GLN A 168 -11.22 -3.14 -7.58
N ALA A 169 -11.07 -3.69 -6.38
CA ALA A 169 -12.13 -3.84 -5.40
C ALA A 169 -12.27 -2.64 -4.44
N SER A 170 -11.38 -1.67 -4.51
CA SER A 170 -11.39 -0.49 -3.64
C SER A 170 -11.87 0.73 -4.42
N GLY A 171 -12.77 1.50 -3.80
CA GLY A 171 -13.11 2.81 -4.33
C GLY A 171 -11.91 3.77 -4.26
N ALA A 172 -11.82 4.67 -5.22
CA ALA A 172 -10.84 5.74 -5.24
C ALA A 172 -11.55 7.10 -5.09
N PRO A 173 -10.86 8.16 -4.65
CA PRO A 173 -11.43 9.50 -4.65
C PRO A 173 -11.87 9.93 -6.05
N LYS A 174 -13.00 10.63 -6.15
CA LYS A 174 -13.60 11.05 -7.42
C LYS A 174 -12.79 12.12 -8.17
N VAL A 175 -11.99 12.86 -7.42
CA VAL A 175 -11.22 13.99 -7.97
C VAL A 175 -9.82 13.50 -8.33
N ARG A 176 -9.54 13.52 -9.62
CA ARG A 176 -8.20 13.43 -10.19
C ARG A 176 -7.70 14.81 -10.53
#